data_fcab3be67d6192f19f0b3010dc2761b9
#
_entry.id   fcab3be67d6192f19f0b3010dc2761b9
#
_cell.length_a   1.000
_cell.length_b   1.000
_cell.length_c   1.000
_cell.angle_alpha   90.00
_cell.angle_beta   90.00
_cell.angle_gamma   90.00
#
_symmetry.space_group_name_H-M   'P 1'
#
loop_
_entity.id
_entity.type
_entity.pdbx_description
1 polymer ?
#
loop_
_entity_poly.entity_id
_entity_poly.type
_entity_poly.pdbx_seq_one_letter_code
_entity_poly.pdbx_strand_id
1 'polypeptide(L)'
;MNLTEPQCGTDLGLIRTKAEPQSDGTYKITGQKIFISAGDHDLSENIIHLVLAKIPGGPEGIKGISMFIVPKILVKEDGSLGERNKLSVGKLEDKMGIHGNSTCVMNYDGATGFLIGDEHKGMRAMFTMMNEAR
;
A
#
# COMPACT_ATOMS: atom_id res chain seq x y z
N MET A 1 -4.65 3.48 -3.95
CA MET A 1 -4.83 2.96 -2.58
C MET A 1 -4.90 1.45 -2.60
N ASN A 2 -4.16 0.78 -1.73
CA ASN A 2 -3.93 -0.66 -1.81
C ASN A 2 -4.53 -1.35 -0.57
N LEU A 3 -5.74 -1.89 -0.74
CA LEU A 3 -6.53 -2.48 0.34
C LEU A 3 -6.65 -3.99 0.19
N THR A 4 -7.16 -4.43 -0.97
CA THR A 4 -7.63 -5.79 -1.22
C THR A 4 -6.47 -6.79 -1.30
N GLU A 5 -6.67 -7.94 -0.67
CA GLU A 5 -5.72 -9.06 -0.71
C GLU A 5 -6.41 -10.32 -1.27
N PRO A 6 -5.66 -11.34 -1.69
CA PRO A 6 -6.25 -12.54 -2.29
C PRO A 6 -7.32 -13.23 -1.45
N GLN A 7 -7.21 -13.14 -0.12
CA GLN A 7 -8.16 -13.77 0.81
C GLN A 7 -9.26 -12.84 1.31
N CYS A 8 -9.20 -11.54 1.02
CA CYS A 8 -10.20 -10.60 1.53
C CYS A 8 -10.30 -9.32 0.69
N GLY A 9 -11.49 -8.79 0.56
CA GLY A 9 -11.75 -7.51 -0.13
C GLY A 9 -12.74 -6.65 0.63
N THR A 10 -13.86 -7.24 1.10
CA THR A 10 -14.90 -6.55 1.85
C THR A 10 -14.61 -6.52 3.35
N ASP A 11 -13.99 -7.57 3.89
CA ASP A 11 -13.59 -7.62 5.31
C ASP A 11 -12.10 -7.34 5.44
N LEU A 12 -11.76 -6.07 5.60
CA LEU A 12 -10.36 -5.62 5.74
C LEU A 12 -9.73 -6.06 7.06
N GLY A 13 -10.52 -6.51 8.03
CA GLY A 13 -9.98 -7.10 9.26
C GLY A 13 -9.12 -8.33 9.02
N LEU A 14 -9.28 -8.98 7.86
CA LEU A 14 -8.56 -10.20 7.48
C LEU A 14 -7.26 -9.95 6.72
N ILE A 15 -6.86 -8.71 6.49
CA ILE A 15 -5.61 -8.45 5.75
C ILE A 15 -4.39 -9.04 6.48
N ARG A 16 -3.41 -9.49 5.69
CA ARG A 16 -2.19 -10.14 6.17
C ARG A 16 -0.92 -9.35 5.90
N THR A 17 -0.98 -8.31 5.08
CA THR A 17 0.16 -7.44 4.83
C THR A 17 0.70 -6.88 6.14
N LYS A 18 1.99 -7.05 6.36
CA LYS A 18 2.68 -6.67 7.61
C LYS A 18 3.52 -5.42 7.41
N ALA A 19 3.58 -4.60 8.44
CA ALA A 19 4.46 -3.44 8.52
C ALA A 19 5.36 -3.60 9.74
N GLU A 20 6.61 -3.98 9.54
CA GLU A 20 7.57 -4.17 10.62
C GLU A 20 8.31 -2.88 10.93
N PRO A 21 8.22 -2.35 12.16
CA PRO A 21 8.92 -1.13 12.56
C PRO A 21 10.44 -1.29 12.42
N GLN A 22 11.09 -0.25 11.92
CA GLN A 22 12.55 -0.18 11.83
C GLN A 22 13.11 0.85 12.81
N SER A 23 14.40 0.77 13.10
CA SER A 23 15.07 1.67 14.06
C SER A 23 15.11 3.13 13.61
N ASP A 24 14.98 3.39 12.31
CA ASP A 24 14.99 4.74 11.72
C ASP A 24 13.61 5.41 11.63
N GLY A 25 12.58 4.79 12.18
CA GLY A 25 11.20 5.29 12.14
C GLY A 25 10.42 4.91 10.89
N THR A 26 11.02 4.20 9.94
CA THR A 26 10.32 3.64 8.78
C THR A 26 9.77 2.25 9.11
N TYR A 27 9.04 1.67 8.15
CA TYR A 27 8.48 0.34 8.27
C TYR A 27 8.84 -0.48 7.03
N LYS A 28 9.02 -1.78 7.20
CA LYS A 28 9.14 -2.72 6.08
C LYS A 28 7.80 -3.36 5.82
N ILE A 29 7.28 -3.14 4.61
CA ILE A 29 5.97 -3.63 4.18
C ILE A 29 6.17 -4.93 3.40
N THR A 30 5.51 -5.99 3.85
CA THR A 30 5.56 -7.32 3.21
C THR A 30 4.16 -7.88 3.05
N GLY A 31 3.80 -8.27 1.84
CA GLY A 31 2.50 -8.85 1.53
C GLY A 31 2.12 -8.68 0.08
N GLN A 32 0.89 -9.05 -0.26
CA GLN A 32 0.36 -8.98 -1.60
C GLN A 32 -0.98 -8.25 -1.60
N LYS A 33 -1.14 -7.32 -2.53
CA LYS A 33 -2.40 -6.60 -2.78
C LYS A 33 -2.87 -6.91 -4.19
N ILE A 34 -4.17 -7.09 -4.38
CA ILE A 34 -4.78 -7.38 -5.68
C ILE A 34 -5.79 -6.30 -6.08
N PHE A 35 -6.13 -6.27 -7.35
CA PHE A 35 -7.05 -5.29 -7.94
C PHE A 35 -6.63 -3.84 -7.71
N ILE A 36 -5.33 -3.56 -7.83
CA ILE A 36 -4.80 -2.22 -7.61
C ILE A 36 -4.82 -1.44 -8.91
N SER A 37 -5.69 -0.42 -8.97
CA SER A 37 -5.81 0.47 -10.12
C SER A 37 -4.55 1.32 -10.26
N ALA A 38 -4.00 1.36 -11.48
CA ALA A 38 -2.79 2.09 -11.79
C ALA A 38 -1.63 1.75 -10.84
N GLY A 39 -1.49 0.47 -10.48
CA GLY A 39 -0.46 0.01 -9.54
C GLY A 39 0.96 0.20 -10.06
N ASP A 40 1.14 0.12 -11.38
CA ASP A 40 2.39 0.46 -12.04
C ASP A 40 2.11 1.03 -13.43
N HIS A 41 2.88 2.03 -13.84
CA HIS A 41 2.88 2.66 -15.15
C HIS A 41 4.09 3.58 -15.30
N ASP A 42 4.27 4.14 -16.49
CA ASP A 42 5.36 5.07 -16.80
C ASP A 42 4.88 6.51 -17.11
N LEU A 43 3.63 6.82 -16.77
CA LEU A 43 3.01 8.12 -17.05
C LEU A 43 3.45 9.22 -16.08
N SER A 44 4.14 8.86 -15.02
CA SER A 44 4.68 9.78 -14.01
C SER A 44 6.06 9.34 -13.57
N GLU A 45 6.83 10.25 -12.99
CA GLU A 45 8.19 9.98 -12.51
C GLU A 45 8.22 9.00 -11.33
N ASN A 46 7.13 8.98 -10.55
CA ASN A 46 7.02 8.11 -9.38
C ASN A 46 5.55 7.74 -9.16
N ILE A 47 5.32 6.73 -8.36
CA ILE A 47 3.98 6.34 -7.91
C ILE A 47 4.01 6.22 -6.40
N ILE A 48 3.07 6.87 -5.74
CA ILE A 48 2.94 6.84 -4.29
C ILE A 48 1.75 5.96 -3.93
N HIS A 49 2.03 4.79 -3.37
CA HIS A 49 1.00 3.88 -2.91
C HIS A 49 0.57 4.21 -1.48
N LEU A 50 -0.74 4.23 -1.23
CA LEU A 50 -1.30 4.22 0.11
C LEU A 50 -1.68 2.78 0.45
N VAL A 51 -0.98 2.17 1.39
CA VAL A 51 -1.08 0.74 1.68
C VAL A 51 -1.61 0.53 3.09
N LEU A 52 -2.64 -0.30 3.22
CA LEU A 52 -3.12 -0.76 4.51
C LEU A 52 -2.34 -2.01 4.93
N ALA A 53 -1.79 -1.98 6.12
CA ALA A 53 -1.01 -3.08 6.68
C ALA A 53 -1.19 -3.15 8.19
N LYS A 54 -0.82 -4.29 8.77
CA LYS A 54 -0.87 -4.50 10.22
C LYS A 54 0.53 -4.46 10.81
N ILE A 55 0.70 -3.69 11.89
CA ILE A 55 1.92 -3.68 12.69
C ILE A 55 1.86 -4.90 13.62
N PRO A 56 2.90 -5.76 13.66
CA PRO A 56 2.93 -6.90 14.56
C PRO A 56 2.74 -6.50 16.03
N GLY A 57 1.96 -7.30 16.76
CA GLY A 57 1.66 -7.03 18.18
C GLY A 57 0.52 -6.06 18.43
N GLY A 58 -0.11 -5.53 17.38
CA GLY A 58 -1.27 -4.66 17.50
C GLY A 58 -2.59 -5.41 17.71
N PRO A 59 -3.70 -4.67 17.88
CA PRO A 59 -5.03 -5.28 18.01
C PRO A 59 -5.41 -6.12 16.80
N GLU A 60 -6.24 -7.12 17.00
CA GLU A 60 -6.81 -7.91 15.90
C GLU A 60 -7.91 -7.15 15.17
N GLY A 61 -8.18 -7.59 13.93
CA GLY A 61 -9.25 -7.04 13.11
C GLY A 61 -8.94 -5.65 12.59
N ILE A 62 -9.99 -4.90 12.31
CA ILE A 62 -9.91 -3.55 11.72
C ILE A 62 -9.11 -2.58 12.59
N LYS A 63 -9.19 -2.72 13.90
CA LYS A 63 -8.49 -1.84 14.85
C LYS A 63 -6.97 -2.01 14.83
N GLY A 64 -6.45 -3.05 14.20
CA GLY A 64 -5.01 -3.27 14.06
C GLY A 64 -4.42 -2.70 12.75
N ILE A 65 -5.25 -2.10 11.91
CA ILE A 65 -4.83 -1.61 10.59
C ILE A 65 -4.23 -0.21 10.70
N SER A 66 -3.07 -0.04 10.08
CA SER A 66 -2.41 1.25 9.91
C SER A 66 -2.25 1.56 8.42
N MET A 67 -2.07 2.83 8.06
CA MET A 67 -1.87 3.25 6.68
C MET A 67 -0.45 3.76 6.48
N PHE A 68 0.14 3.37 5.33
CA PHE A 68 1.51 3.70 5.00
C PHE A 68 1.60 4.33 3.61
N ILE A 69 2.51 5.29 3.47
CA ILE A 69 2.98 5.76 2.17
C ILE A 69 4.12 4.83 1.75
N VAL A 70 3.97 4.19 0.58
CA VAL A 70 4.99 3.32 0.00
C VAL A 70 5.27 3.80 -1.42
N PRO A 71 6.34 4.58 -1.64
CA PRO A 71 6.67 5.05 -2.98
C PRO A 71 7.29 3.94 -3.83
N LYS A 72 7.02 3.95 -5.13
CA LYS A 72 7.65 3.05 -6.10
C LYS A 72 9.16 3.26 -6.13
N ILE A 73 9.57 4.53 -6.10
CA ILE A 73 10.98 4.95 -6.04
C ILE A 73 11.15 5.80 -4.80
N LEU A 74 12.14 5.47 -3.98
CA LEU A 74 12.41 6.20 -2.75
C LEU A 74 12.85 7.63 -3.08
N VAL A 75 12.33 8.60 -2.33
CA VAL A 75 12.62 10.02 -2.52
C VAL A 75 13.71 10.44 -1.55
N LYS A 76 14.75 11.09 -2.06
CA LYS A 76 15.85 11.62 -1.25
C LYS A 76 15.43 12.90 -0.52
N GLU A 77 16.23 13.35 0.46
CA GLU A 77 15.96 14.55 1.25
C GLU A 77 15.83 15.82 0.40
N ASP A 78 16.54 15.90 -0.73
CA ASP A 78 16.46 17.03 -1.67
C ASP A 78 15.27 16.94 -2.65
N GLY A 79 14.43 15.91 -2.53
CA GLY A 79 13.28 15.68 -3.40
C GLY A 79 13.59 14.92 -4.68
N SER A 80 14.86 14.58 -4.96
CA SER A 80 15.23 13.79 -6.14
C SER A 80 14.88 12.30 -5.94
N LEU A 81 14.74 11.57 -7.07
CA LEU A 81 14.47 10.14 -7.05
C LEU A 81 15.74 9.37 -6.63
N GLY A 82 15.57 8.45 -5.70
CA GLY A 82 16.63 7.58 -5.21
C GLY A 82 16.55 6.17 -5.79
N GLU A 83 16.72 5.18 -4.92
CA GLU A 83 16.63 3.78 -5.29
C GLU A 83 15.20 3.32 -5.50
N ARG A 84 15.02 2.31 -6.36
CA ARG A 84 13.73 1.64 -6.52
C ARG A 84 13.38 0.90 -5.22
N ASN A 85 12.14 1.09 -4.74
CA ASN A 85 11.64 0.39 -3.56
C ASN A 85 11.38 -1.10 -3.87
N LYS A 86 11.30 -1.92 -2.86
CA LYS A 86 11.14 -3.38 -2.96
C LYS A 86 9.68 -3.76 -3.15
N LEU A 87 9.09 -3.31 -4.25
CA LEU A 87 7.76 -3.71 -4.67
C LEU A 87 7.77 -4.04 -6.16
N SER A 88 6.88 -4.91 -6.60
CA SER A 88 6.80 -5.34 -7.99
C SER A 88 5.37 -5.68 -8.38
N VAL A 89 5.10 -5.61 -9.68
CA VAL A 89 3.85 -6.10 -10.25
C VAL A 89 3.96 -7.61 -10.46
N GLY A 90 3.04 -8.37 -9.85
CA GLY A 90 2.96 -9.82 -10.06
C GLY A 90 2.14 -10.19 -11.28
N LYS A 91 1.06 -9.43 -11.55
CA LYS A 91 0.12 -9.71 -12.64
C LYS A 91 -0.69 -8.47 -12.99
N LEU A 92 -1.07 -8.36 -14.24
CA LEU A 92 -2.10 -7.42 -14.71
C LEU A 92 -3.43 -8.17 -14.83
N GLU A 93 -4.52 -7.57 -14.36
CA GLU A 93 -5.82 -8.18 -14.42
C GLU A 93 -6.49 -7.99 -15.80
N ASP A 94 -7.06 -9.06 -16.33
CA ASP A 94 -7.97 -9.00 -17.47
C ASP A 94 -9.40 -8.82 -16.92
N LYS A 95 -10.06 -7.74 -17.34
CA LYS A 95 -11.31 -7.31 -16.74
C LYS A 95 -12.42 -7.25 -17.80
N MET A 96 -13.67 -7.21 -17.36
CA MET A 96 -14.85 -7.03 -18.21
C MET A 96 -14.94 -5.62 -18.79
N GLY A 97 -14.23 -4.64 -18.22
CA GLY A 97 -14.22 -3.25 -18.68
C GLY A 97 -13.02 -2.50 -18.13
N ILE A 98 -12.90 -1.21 -18.47
CA ILE A 98 -11.81 -0.33 -18.03
C ILE A 98 -10.44 -0.93 -18.39
N HIS A 99 -10.30 -1.38 -19.64
CA HIS A 99 -9.08 -2.08 -20.10
C HIS A 99 -7.88 -1.15 -20.24
N GLY A 100 -8.10 0.16 -20.41
CA GLY A 100 -7.03 1.15 -20.52
C GLY A 100 -6.32 1.46 -19.21
N ASN A 101 -6.81 0.96 -18.08
CA ASN A 101 -6.18 1.14 -16.76
C ASN A 101 -5.44 -0.15 -16.36
N SER A 102 -4.17 -0.01 -15.99
CA SER A 102 -3.39 -1.13 -15.46
C SER A 102 -3.90 -1.48 -14.05
N THR A 103 -4.68 -2.55 -13.95
CA THR A 103 -5.12 -3.10 -12.66
C THR A 103 -4.20 -4.24 -12.28
N CYS A 104 -3.47 -4.04 -11.19
CA CYS A 104 -2.28 -4.83 -10.86
C CYS A 104 -2.48 -5.71 -9.63
N VAL A 105 -1.75 -6.83 -9.62
CA VAL A 105 -1.37 -7.52 -8.39
C VAL A 105 -0.03 -6.92 -7.96
N MET A 106 0.02 -6.32 -6.75
CA MET A 106 1.23 -5.70 -6.22
C MET A 106 1.85 -6.60 -5.15
N ASN A 107 3.14 -6.90 -5.32
CA ASN A 107 3.92 -7.65 -4.34
C ASN A 107 4.86 -6.71 -3.60
N TYR A 108 4.79 -6.71 -2.28
CA TYR A 108 5.68 -5.96 -1.39
C TYR A 108 6.60 -6.96 -0.69
N ASP A 109 7.90 -6.75 -0.82
CA ASP A 109 8.92 -7.65 -0.28
C ASP A 109 9.93 -6.87 0.57
N GLY A 110 9.48 -6.44 1.74
CA GLY A 110 10.26 -5.58 2.61
C GLY A 110 10.37 -4.15 2.10
N ALA A 111 9.33 -3.66 1.39
CA ALA A 111 9.31 -2.31 0.86
C ALA A 111 9.32 -1.28 1.98
N THR A 112 10.09 -0.22 1.81
CA THR A 112 10.13 0.89 2.78
C THR A 112 8.82 1.66 2.74
N GLY A 113 8.18 1.79 3.89
CA GLY A 113 6.94 2.53 4.06
C GLY A 113 7.02 3.55 5.20
N PHE A 114 6.18 4.57 5.12
CA PHE A 114 6.11 5.65 6.10
C PHE A 114 4.70 5.71 6.67
N LEU A 115 4.58 5.68 7.99
CA LEU A 115 3.28 5.72 8.67
C LEU A 115 2.57 7.05 8.42
N ILE A 116 1.29 6.98 8.06
CA ILE A 116 0.41 8.15 8.00
C ILE A 116 -0.42 8.21 9.28
N GLY A 117 -0.36 9.34 9.98
CA GLY A 117 -1.11 9.52 11.21
C GLY A 117 -0.58 8.63 12.33
N ASP A 118 -1.49 8.13 13.16
CA ASP A 118 -1.15 7.31 14.31
C ASP A 118 -1.22 5.82 13.97
N GLU A 119 -0.46 4.99 14.69
CA GLU A 119 -0.58 3.54 14.63
C GLU A 119 -2.03 3.11 14.91
N HIS A 120 -2.49 2.08 14.19
CA HIS A 120 -3.83 1.50 14.33
C HIS A 120 -4.99 2.44 13.98
N LYS A 121 -4.72 3.55 13.28
CA LYS A 121 -5.72 4.52 12.80
C LYS A 121 -5.83 4.55 11.25
N GLY A 122 -5.40 3.48 10.60
CA GLY A 122 -5.39 3.42 9.13
C GLY A 122 -6.75 3.52 8.48
N MET A 123 -7.77 2.93 9.08
CA MET A 123 -9.14 3.00 8.54
C MET A 123 -9.67 4.43 8.54
N ARG A 124 -9.42 5.18 9.58
CA ARG A 124 -9.80 6.60 9.63
C ARG A 124 -9.11 7.42 8.55
N ALA A 125 -7.81 7.21 8.37
CA ALA A 125 -7.04 7.89 7.31
C ALA A 125 -7.55 7.51 5.92
N MET A 126 -7.86 6.23 5.69
CA MET A 126 -8.43 5.74 4.44
C MET A 126 -9.77 6.41 4.12
N PHE A 127 -10.67 6.50 5.08
CA PHE A 127 -11.98 7.13 4.87
C PHE A 127 -11.88 8.61 4.52
N THR A 128 -10.90 9.31 5.04
CA THR A 128 -10.65 10.70 4.64
C THR A 128 -10.39 10.79 3.15
N MET A 129 -9.50 9.96 2.61
CA MET A 129 -9.21 9.91 1.18
C MET A 129 -10.43 9.46 0.36
N MET A 130 -11.14 8.42 0.80
CA MET A 130 -12.30 7.92 0.09
C MET A 130 -13.43 8.93 0.02
N ASN A 131 -13.66 9.71 1.07
CA ASN A 131 -14.69 10.74 1.10
C ASN A 131 -14.37 11.89 0.12
N GLU A 132 -13.09 12.24 -0.03
CA GLU A 132 -12.68 13.23 -1.03
C GLU A 132 -12.89 12.72 -2.47
N ALA A 133 -12.73 11.42 -2.70
CA ALA A 133 -12.91 10.81 -4.02
C ALA A 133 -14.38 10.58 -4.40
N ARG A 134 -15.28 10.62 -3.48
CA ARG A 134 -16.72 10.48 -3.69
C ARG A 134 -17.33 11.81 -4.07
#